data_f6e60ec7e0fe9d2479d2b6c96d64afc8
#
_entry.id   f6e60ec7e0fe9d2479d2b6c96d64afc8
#
_cell.length_a   1.000
_cell.length_b   1.000
_cell.length_c   1.000
_cell.angle_alpha   90.00
_cell.angle_beta   90.00
_cell.angle_gamma   90.00
#
_symmetry.space_group_name_H-M   'P 1'
#
loop_
_entity.id
_entity.type
_entity.pdbx_description
1 polymer ?
#
loop_
_entity_poly.entity_id
_entity_poly.type
_entity_poly.pdbx_seq_one_letter_code
_entity_poly.pdbx_strand_id
1 'polypeptide(L)'
;PSHIALSNVNITLDSLFYGGRDIKARIRELSADDRSGLAITSLTGSLHSDSTTISVPQLLLKTAASEARLLAMVPWSSFDENPEGDMRVLLTASLGKEDVMTFAGALPEDFQKAYPQKPVSLTAGVEGNLSSMLLRQLKAELPGTFRMDVSGTMKALTDSVRRSGKLDLKAKTGNLDFLLTMLPPAERHRYNIPAGITLTGEAALKNNEYQADLLLKEDKGKVLLTGRFNPAKEAYKADLKVDSLDPVHFMPLDSLYYMSASIQAEGQGFDPFKTSSRAKLDGKLTDIRYGNYNVSDVTLAGSLEKNFVKFDLLSKYPLAKMDMTLNATLQKKEIKAMLIADVENFDLYGMHLMNDSLATSFQLFAEAETDMGKNNLVDVTLGNWELTTTTGIYKPKTLTLHAQSTQDTTRVSFHAGDLGIVLTGNSDLETMTDKFNKISEGLNKQLEKDSMINIPAFKPLLPDMHLAISA
;
A
#
# COMPACT_ATOMS: atom_id res chain seq x y z
N PRO A 1 0.13 27.97 8.36
CA PRO A 1 -0.95 28.94 8.29
C PRO A 1 -1.11 29.34 6.83
N SER A 2 -2.25 28.97 6.25
CA SER A 2 -2.64 29.41 4.91
C SER A 2 -2.97 30.89 4.98
N HIS A 3 -2.14 31.74 4.38
CA HIS A 3 -2.43 33.16 4.26
C HIS A 3 -3.36 33.34 3.06
N ILE A 4 -4.61 33.74 3.30
CA ILE A 4 -5.53 34.25 2.25
C ILE A 4 -5.05 35.64 1.87
N ALA A 5 -4.67 35.83 0.61
CA ALA A 5 -4.24 37.11 0.09
C ALA A 5 -5.13 37.50 -1.10
N LEU A 6 -6.12 38.34 -0.83
CA LEU A 6 -7.06 38.82 -1.84
C LEU A 6 -6.55 40.09 -2.52
N SER A 7 -6.72 40.15 -3.83
CA SER A 7 -6.48 41.31 -4.68
C SER A 7 -7.71 41.60 -5.55
N ASN A 8 -7.77 42.73 -6.18
CA ASN A 8 -8.89 43.15 -7.06
C ASN A 8 -10.27 43.02 -6.41
N VAL A 9 -10.34 43.30 -5.10
CA VAL A 9 -11.57 43.14 -4.31
C VAL A 9 -12.57 44.24 -4.69
N ASN A 10 -13.71 43.81 -5.27
CA ASN A 10 -14.88 44.65 -5.46
C ASN A 10 -16.02 44.10 -4.59
N ILE A 11 -16.64 44.98 -3.81
CA ILE A 11 -17.76 44.60 -2.95
C ILE A 11 -18.90 45.58 -3.04
N THR A 12 -20.10 45.08 -3.28
CA THR A 12 -21.34 45.86 -3.24
C THR A 12 -22.25 45.24 -2.19
N LEU A 13 -22.60 46.01 -1.20
CA LEU A 13 -23.50 45.61 -0.12
C LEU A 13 -24.85 46.33 -0.27
N ASP A 14 -25.95 45.59 -0.15
CA ASP A 14 -27.28 46.20 -0.04
C ASP A 14 -27.53 46.78 1.35
N SER A 15 -26.99 46.11 2.36
CA SER A 15 -27.07 46.52 3.73
C SER A 15 -25.91 45.93 4.56
N LEU A 16 -25.41 46.72 5.48
CA LEU A 16 -24.46 46.28 6.50
C LEU A 16 -24.83 46.95 7.83
N PHE A 17 -25.04 46.12 8.84
CA PHE A 17 -25.18 46.52 10.22
C PHE A 17 -24.20 45.76 11.08
N TYR A 18 -23.50 46.43 11.98
CA TYR A 18 -22.55 45.82 12.90
C TYR A 18 -22.75 46.41 14.30
N GLY A 19 -23.03 45.54 15.27
CA GLY A 19 -23.21 45.88 16.69
C GLY A 19 -22.74 44.72 17.59
N GLY A 20 -21.43 44.50 17.65
CA GLY A 20 -20.88 43.38 18.39
C GLY A 20 -21.20 42.01 17.74
N ARG A 21 -22.03 41.19 18.39
CA ARG A 21 -22.52 39.92 17.79
C ARG A 21 -23.69 40.11 16.85
N ASP A 22 -24.37 41.27 16.89
CA ASP A 22 -25.47 41.58 15.96
C ASP A 22 -24.87 42.10 14.64
N ILE A 23 -24.84 41.23 13.65
CA ILE A 23 -24.31 41.50 12.31
C ILE A 23 -25.38 41.14 11.31
N LYS A 24 -25.72 42.11 10.44
CA LYS A 24 -26.63 41.85 9.31
C LYS A 24 -25.93 42.36 8.05
N ALA A 25 -25.59 41.46 7.17
CA ALA A 25 -24.95 41.81 5.90
C ALA A 25 -25.72 41.14 4.76
N ARG A 26 -26.05 41.93 3.74
CA ARG A 26 -26.55 41.45 2.46
C ARG A 26 -25.55 41.84 1.38
N ILE A 27 -24.88 40.83 0.87
CA ILE A 27 -23.89 40.95 -0.19
C ILE A 27 -24.64 40.84 -1.51
N ARG A 28 -24.69 41.94 -2.27
CA ARG A 28 -25.23 41.93 -3.62
C ARG A 28 -24.24 41.32 -4.57
N GLU A 29 -22.95 41.66 -4.42
CA GLU A 29 -21.88 41.14 -5.22
C GLU A 29 -20.54 41.36 -4.51
N LEU A 30 -19.71 40.31 -4.49
CA LEU A 30 -18.30 40.40 -4.13
C LEU A 30 -17.50 39.62 -5.16
N SER A 31 -16.49 40.25 -5.72
CA SER A 31 -15.48 39.57 -6.55
C SER A 31 -14.09 39.84 -6.01
N ALA A 32 -13.20 38.89 -6.14
CA ALA A 32 -11.83 38.98 -5.66
C ALA A 32 -10.96 37.90 -6.31
N ASP A 33 -9.68 38.20 -6.48
CA ASP A 33 -8.67 37.26 -6.90
C ASP A 33 -7.84 36.85 -5.69
N ASP A 34 -7.65 35.55 -5.48
CA ASP A 34 -6.74 35.03 -4.46
C ASP A 34 -5.37 34.68 -5.07
N ARG A 35 -4.32 34.88 -4.30
CA ARG A 35 -2.93 34.57 -4.71
C ARG A 35 -2.72 33.11 -5.14
N SER A 36 -3.57 32.19 -4.70
CA SER A 36 -3.55 30.78 -5.15
C SER A 36 -3.92 30.60 -6.63
N GLY A 37 -4.45 31.65 -7.29
CA GLY A 37 -4.99 31.58 -8.64
C GLY A 37 -6.50 31.37 -8.69
N LEU A 38 -7.17 31.24 -7.54
CA LEU A 38 -8.62 31.14 -7.47
C LEU A 38 -9.23 32.55 -7.66
N ALA A 39 -10.02 32.72 -8.71
CA ALA A 39 -10.75 33.95 -8.96
C ALA A 39 -12.23 33.80 -8.58
N ILE A 40 -12.66 34.51 -7.53
CA ILE A 40 -14.06 34.58 -7.15
C ILE A 40 -14.74 35.61 -8.09
N THR A 41 -15.54 35.10 -9.02
CA THR A 41 -16.26 35.95 -9.97
C THR A 41 -17.49 36.59 -9.33
N SER A 42 -18.13 35.90 -8.40
CA SER A 42 -19.29 36.40 -7.67
C SER A 42 -19.47 35.67 -6.35
N LEU A 43 -19.64 36.42 -5.29
CA LEU A 43 -20.18 35.93 -4.01
C LEU A 43 -21.41 36.77 -3.68
N THR A 44 -22.55 36.09 -3.54
CA THR A 44 -23.84 36.74 -3.24
C THR A 44 -24.50 36.05 -2.07
N GLY A 45 -25.27 36.79 -1.28
CA GLY A 45 -26.03 36.20 -0.19
C GLY A 45 -26.23 37.09 1.01
N SER A 46 -26.64 36.47 2.11
CA SER A 46 -26.89 37.17 3.36
C SER A 46 -26.33 36.40 4.56
N LEU A 47 -25.81 37.18 5.50
CA LEU A 47 -25.36 36.74 6.80
C LEU A 47 -26.14 37.51 7.88
N HIS A 48 -26.73 36.79 8.79
CA HIS A 48 -27.34 37.33 9.99
C HIS A 48 -26.69 36.71 11.20
N SER A 49 -26.22 37.51 12.13
CA SER A 49 -25.75 37.02 13.44
C SER A 49 -26.42 37.86 14.50
N ASP A 50 -26.80 37.28 15.59
CA ASP A 50 -27.25 37.93 16.80
C ASP A 50 -26.53 37.37 18.04
N SER A 51 -27.01 37.67 19.23
CA SER A 51 -26.40 37.19 20.48
C SER A 51 -26.44 35.66 20.64
N THR A 52 -27.30 34.96 19.89
CA THR A 52 -27.58 33.54 20.02
C THR A 52 -27.19 32.69 18.83
N THR A 53 -27.29 33.22 17.61
CA THR A 53 -27.24 32.42 16.39
C THR A 53 -26.53 33.16 15.25
N ILE A 54 -25.75 32.38 14.47
CA ILE A 54 -25.28 32.78 13.14
C ILE A 54 -26.19 32.09 12.12
N SER A 55 -26.76 32.88 11.20
CA SER A 55 -27.62 32.36 10.13
C SER A 55 -27.08 32.83 8.78
N VAL A 56 -26.88 31.89 7.89
CA VAL A 56 -26.57 32.06 6.48
C VAL A 56 -27.71 31.46 5.67
N PRO A 57 -28.80 32.18 5.44
CA PRO A 57 -29.97 31.66 4.73
C PRO A 57 -29.63 31.20 3.31
N GLN A 58 -28.68 31.89 2.68
CA GLN A 58 -28.13 31.53 1.38
C GLN A 58 -26.83 32.28 1.16
N LEU A 59 -25.76 31.58 0.84
CA LEU A 59 -24.54 32.16 0.31
C LEU A 59 -24.18 31.38 -0.96
N LEU A 60 -24.00 32.08 -2.06
CA LEU A 60 -23.67 31.52 -3.36
C LEU A 60 -22.32 32.09 -3.79
N LEU A 61 -21.36 31.21 -3.96
CA LEU A 61 -20.03 31.51 -4.46
C LEU A 61 -19.88 30.95 -5.87
N LYS A 62 -19.37 31.74 -6.77
CA LYS A 62 -19.04 31.35 -8.15
C LYS A 62 -17.61 31.74 -8.49
N THR A 63 -16.98 30.88 -9.21
CA THR A 63 -15.74 31.13 -9.95
C THR A 63 -16.00 30.97 -11.44
N ALA A 64 -14.98 31.01 -12.27
CA ALA A 64 -15.13 30.73 -13.70
C ALA A 64 -15.55 29.28 -13.97
N ALA A 65 -15.12 28.30 -13.12
CA ALA A 65 -15.31 26.90 -13.33
C ALA A 65 -16.20 26.18 -12.28
N SER A 66 -16.48 26.85 -11.14
CA SER A 66 -17.20 26.24 -10.02
C SER A 66 -18.33 27.09 -9.47
N GLU A 67 -19.28 26.41 -8.83
CA GLU A 67 -20.34 27.02 -8.04
C GLU A 67 -20.49 26.30 -6.71
N ALA A 68 -20.61 27.05 -5.61
CA ALA A 68 -20.89 26.49 -4.29
C ALA A 68 -22.00 27.27 -3.59
N ARG A 69 -22.92 26.55 -2.95
CA ARG A 69 -24.02 27.13 -2.18
C ARG A 69 -23.95 26.61 -0.75
N LEU A 70 -23.97 27.53 0.20
CA LEU A 70 -23.98 27.26 1.62
C LEU A 70 -25.28 27.76 2.25
N LEU A 71 -25.91 26.91 3.02
CA LEU A 71 -26.97 27.26 3.97
C LEU A 71 -26.48 26.84 5.35
N ALA A 72 -26.55 27.73 6.33
CA ALA A 72 -26.13 27.43 7.67
C ALA A 72 -26.99 28.14 8.71
N MET A 73 -27.28 27.46 9.80
CA MET A 73 -27.83 28.01 11.02
C MET A 73 -27.02 27.41 12.17
N VAL A 74 -26.29 28.24 12.87
CA VAL A 74 -25.29 27.80 13.87
C VAL A 74 -25.50 28.62 15.15
N PRO A 75 -26.13 28.07 16.20
CA PRO A 75 -26.15 28.68 17.52
C PRO A 75 -24.70 28.86 18.04
N TRP A 76 -24.39 29.99 18.67
CA TRP A 76 -23.11 30.23 19.27
C TRP A 76 -22.77 29.18 20.34
N SER A 77 -23.77 28.73 21.10
CA SER A 77 -23.66 27.66 22.11
C SER A 77 -23.27 26.30 21.53
N SER A 78 -23.38 26.08 20.20
CA SER A 78 -22.92 24.83 19.57
C SER A 78 -21.42 24.61 19.67
N PHE A 79 -20.65 25.67 19.97
CA PHE A 79 -19.19 25.64 20.10
C PHE A 79 -18.70 25.64 21.55
N ASP A 80 -19.61 25.78 22.53
CA ASP A 80 -19.28 25.78 23.95
C ASP A 80 -18.83 24.36 24.40
N GLU A 81 -18.16 24.28 25.56
CA GLU A 81 -17.77 22.99 26.15
C GLU A 81 -18.98 22.08 26.43
N ASN A 82 -20.12 22.68 26.80
CA ASN A 82 -21.40 22.02 26.98
C ASN A 82 -22.41 22.66 26.00
N PRO A 83 -22.42 22.23 24.73
CA PRO A 83 -23.24 22.89 23.72
C PRO A 83 -24.73 22.59 23.94
N GLU A 84 -25.54 23.64 23.96
CA GLU A 84 -27.01 23.56 24.14
C GLU A 84 -27.78 23.66 22.81
N GLY A 85 -27.14 24.17 21.76
CA GLY A 85 -27.80 24.41 20.47
C GLY A 85 -27.31 23.49 19.36
N ASP A 86 -28.20 23.14 18.46
CA ASP A 86 -27.88 22.33 17.28
C ASP A 86 -27.68 23.21 16.05
N MET A 87 -26.53 23.07 15.42
CA MET A 87 -26.25 23.67 14.10
C MET A 87 -26.88 22.81 13.01
N ARG A 88 -27.18 23.48 11.88
CA ARG A 88 -27.54 22.84 10.60
C ARG A 88 -26.74 23.50 9.51
N VAL A 89 -25.98 22.71 8.80
CA VAL A 89 -25.14 23.18 7.67
C VAL A 89 -25.40 22.30 6.48
N LEU A 90 -25.70 22.92 5.35
CA LEU A 90 -25.83 22.25 4.05
C LEU A 90 -24.94 22.97 3.05
N LEU A 91 -23.97 22.25 2.51
CA LEU A 91 -23.11 22.69 1.41
C LEU A 91 -23.44 21.86 0.17
N THR A 92 -23.67 22.55 -0.95
CA THR A 92 -23.74 21.92 -2.28
C THR A 92 -22.73 22.63 -3.18
N ALA A 93 -21.92 21.87 -3.90
CA ALA A 93 -20.94 22.45 -4.81
C ALA A 93 -20.82 21.65 -6.11
N SER A 94 -20.47 22.35 -7.15
CA SER A 94 -20.02 21.82 -8.44
C SER A 94 -18.66 22.40 -8.72
N LEU A 95 -17.60 21.59 -8.63
CA LEU A 95 -16.21 22.02 -8.68
C LEU A 95 -15.63 21.65 -10.04
N GLY A 96 -15.31 22.66 -10.86
CA GLY A 96 -14.68 22.48 -12.15
C GLY A 96 -13.20 22.10 -12.03
N LYS A 97 -12.69 21.45 -13.08
CA LYS A 97 -11.29 20.97 -13.14
C LYS A 97 -10.28 22.07 -12.80
N GLU A 98 -10.45 23.26 -13.33
CA GLU A 98 -9.51 24.37 -13.18
C GLU A 98 -9.32 24.73 -11.71
N ASP A 99 -10.43 24.88 -10.97
CA ASP A 99 -10.37 25.20 -9.55
C ASP A 99 -9.84 24.03 -8.71
N VAL A 100 -10.21 22.78 -9.05
CA VAL A 100 -9.65 21.58 -8.41
C VAL A 100 -8.13 21.55 -8.59
N MET A 101 -7.62 21.86 -9.78
CA MET A 101 -6.19 21.85 -10.08
C MET A 101 -5.44 22.98 -9.39
N THR A 102 -6.08 24.11 -9.12
CA THR A 102 -5.50 25.18 -8.30
C THR A 102 -5.08 24.69 -6.91
N PHE A 103 -5.89 23.85 -6.29
CA PHE A 103 -5.57 23.22 -5.00
C PHE A 103 -4.70 21.97 -5.13
N ALA A 104 -4.69 21.33 -6.31
CA ALA A 104 -3.94 20.11 -6.61
C ALA A 104 -2.60 20.39 -7.32
N GLY A 105 -2.08 21.63 -7.27
CA GLY A 105 -0.88 22.06 -7.99
C GLY A 105 0.42 21.29 -7.64
N ALA A 106 0.44 20.57 -6.51
CA ALA A 106 1.54 19.67 -6.14
C ALA A 106 1.51 18.30 -6.86
N LEU A 107 0.41 17.98 -7.57
CA LEU A 107 0.28 16.71 -8.30
C LEU A 107 1.00 16.77 -9.67
N PRO A 108 1.47 15.61 -10.17
CA PRO A 108 2.18 15.53 -11.44
C PRO A 108 1.40 16.16 -12.60
N GLU A 109 2.09 16.78 -13.55
CA GLU A 109 1.44 17.36 -14.74
C GLU A 109 0.60 16.35 -15.52
N ASP A 110 1.06 15.11 -15.64
CA ASP A 110 0.33 14.04 -16.33
C ASP A 110 -1.02 13.77 -15.66
N PHE A 111 -1.07 13.80 -14.32
CA PHE A 111 -2.32 13.69 -13.57
C PHE A 111 -3.25 14.88 -13.88
N GLN A 112 -2.73 16.10 -13.83
CA GLN A 112 -3.52 17.29 -14.11
C GLN A 112 -4.09 17.29 -15.55
N LYS A 113 -3.30 16.83 -16.54
CA LYS A 113 -3.74 16.68 -17.94
C LYS A 113 -4.82 15.62 -18.08
N ALA A 114 -4.61 14.45 -17.46
CA ALA A 114 -5.51 13.31 -17.57
C ALA A 114 -6.78 13.41 -16.73
N TYR A 115 -6.82 14.31 -15.73
CA TYR A 115 -8.00 14.52 -14.89
C TYR A 115 -9.24 14.88 -15.73
N PRO A 116 -10.42 14.28 -15.45
CA PRO A 116 -11.64 14.51 -16.21
C PRO A 116 -12.08 15.97 -16.27
N GLN A 117 -12.67 16.38 -17.40
CA GLN A 117 -13.16 17.75 -17.58
C GLN A 117 -14.49 18.02 -16.86
N LYS A 118 -15.23 16.97 -16.54
CA LYS A 118 -16.52 17.09 -15.85
C LYS A 118 -16.33 17.61 -14.42
N PRO A 119 -17.23 18.47 -13.93
CA PRO A 119 -17.14 18.95 -12.56
C PRO A 119 -17.43 17.84 -11.54
N VAL A 120 -16.78 17.95 -10.39
CA VAL A 120 -17.11 17.14 -9.20
C VAL A 120 -18.32 17.77 -8.52
N SER A 121 -19.40 17.02 -8.37
CA SER A 121 -20.50 17.43 -7.51
C SER A 121 -20.25 17.00 -6.07
N LEU A 122 -20.46 17.91 -5.13
CA LEU A 122 -20.33 17.69 -3.70
C LEU A 122 -21.61 18.12 -2.98
N THR A 123 -22.10 17.28 -2.07
CA THR A 123 -23.17 17.65 -1.13
C THR A 123 -22.77 17.20 0.25
N ALA A 124 -22.71 18.11 1.21
CA ALA A 124 -22.42 17.81 2.61
C ALA A 124 -23.49 18.41 3.52
N GLY A 125 -24.10 17.58 4.35
CA GLY A 125 -25.13 17.98 5.30
C GLY A 125 -24.78 17.53 6.71
N VAL A 126 -24.72 18.49 7.65
CA VAL A 126 -24.37 18.24 9.06
C VAL A 126 -25.42 18.85 9.96
N GLU A 127 -25.79 18.12 11.02
CA GLU A 127 -26.70 18.60 12.06
C GLU A 127 -26.16 18.23 13.45
N GLY A 128 -26.56 19.00 14.49
CA GLY A 128 -26.15 18.78 15.88
C GLY A 128 -25.13 19.78 16.35
N ASN A 129 -24.24 19.37 17.26
CA ASN A 129 -23.22 20.21 17.90
C ASN A 129 -21.94 19.43 18.13
N LEU A 130 -20.92 20.05 18.74
CA LEU A 130 -19.63 19.41 19.00
C LEU A 130 -19.71 18.23 19.97
N SER A 131 -20.73 18.13 20.82
CA SER A 131 -20.96 16.96 21.68
C SER A 131 -21.64 15.82 20.95
N SER A 132 -22.51 16.11 19.97
CA SER A 132 -23.22 15.10 19.19
C SER A 132 -23.56 15.65 17.80
N MET A 133 -22.85 15.16 16.79
CA MET A 133 -22.98 15.59 15.40
C MET A 133 -23.48 14.44 14.54
N LEU A 134 -24.46 14.72 13.69
CA LEU A 134 -24.98 13.83 12.66
C LEU A 134 -24.49 14.33 11.30
N LEU A 135 -23.64 13.56 10.64
CA LEU A 135 -23.36 13.69 9.22
C LEU A 135 -24.50 13.02 8.45
N ARG A 136 -25.48 13.80 8.04
CA ARG A 136 -26.64 13.28 7.29
C ARG A 136 -26.23 12.69 5.96
N GLN A 137 -25.32 13.37 5.27
CA GLN A 137 -24.75 12.95 4.00
C GLN A 137 -23.46 13.71 3.70
N LEU A 138 -22.53 12.99 3.10
CA LEU A 138 -21.40 13.52 2.35
C LEU A 138 -21.36 12.78 1.03
N LYS A 139 -21.90 13.36 -0.02
CA LYS A 139 -21.92 12.78 -1.36
C LYS A 139 -20.90 13.50 -2.24
N ALA A 140 -20.06 12.72 -2.91
CA ALA A 140 -19.14 13.25 -3.93
C ALA A 140 -19.29 12.38 -5.19
N GLU A 141 -19.42 13.04 -6.33
CA GLU A 141 -19.55 12.34 -7.61
C GLU A 141 -18.76 13.10 -8.69
N LEU A 142 -17.87 12.38 -9.36
CA LEU A 142 -17.27 12.80 -10.62
C LEU A 142 -17.86 11.89 -11.71
N PRO A 143 -18.74 12.43 -12.57
CA PRO A 143 -19.53 11.64 -13.50
C PRO A 143 -18.68 10.74 -14.43
N GLY A 144 -18.97 9.44 -14.40
CA GLY A 144 -18.22 8.43 -15.17
C GLY A 144 -16.94 7.94 -14.49
N THR A 145 -16.55 8.52 -13.34
CA THR A 145 -15.28 8.25 -12.65
C THR A 145 -15.50 7.61 -11.28
N PHE A 146 -16.21 8.28 -10.40
CA PHE A 146 -16.56 7.70 -9.10
C PHE A 146 -17.82 8.37 -8.51
N ARG A 147 -18.45 7.64 -7.61
CA ARG A 147 -19.48 8.14 -6.71
C ARG A 147 -19.24 7.62 -5.31
N MET A 148 -19.34 8.50 -4.32
CA MET A 148 -19.18 8.18 -2.91
C MET A 148 -20.34 8.77 -2.11
N ASP A 149 -20.81 8.05 -1.11
CA ASP A 149 -21.82 8.47 -0.14
C ASP A 149 -21.37 8.04 1.25
N VAL A 150 -21.26 8.99 2.17
CA VAL A 150 -20.87 8.76 3.55
C VAL A 150 -21.93 9.42 4.45
N SER A 151 -22.34 8.71 5.48
CA SER A 151 -23.24 9.22 6.53
C SER A 151 -22.85 8.64 7.88
N GLY A 152 -23.33 9.25 8.97
CA GLY A 152 -23.04 8.69 10.28
C GLY A 152 -23.13 9.68 11.42
N THR A 153 -22.60 9.28 12.57
CA THR A 153 -22.64 10.08 13.81
C THR A 153 -21.26 10.24 14.40
N MET A 154 -21.02 11.38 15.00
CA MET A 154 -19.80 11.70 15.73
C MET A 154 -20.16 12.31 17.09
N LYS A 155 -19.42 11.98 18.13
CA LYS A 155 -19.69 12.46 19.49
C LYS A 155 -18.39 12.97 20.14
N ALA A 156 -18.55 13.95 21.02
CA ALA A 156 -17.48 14.53 21.84
C ALA A 156 -16.25 14.95 21.00
N LEU A 157 -16.47 15.67 19.89
CA LEU A 157 -15.42 15.98 18.91
C LEU A 157 -14.24 16.78 19.49
N THR A 158 -14.49 17.58 20.52
CA THR A 158 -13.48 18.39 21.21
C THR A 158 -12.69 17.61 22.26
N ASP A 159 -13.18 16.45 22.70
CA ASP A 159 -12.55 15.64 23.74
C ASP A 159 -11.73 14.50 23.08
N SER A 160 -10.42 14.64 23.08
CA SER A 160 -9.51 13.67 22.46
C SER A 160 -9.60 12.25 23.02
N VAL A 161 -10.12 12.08 24.25
CA VAL A 161 -10.24 10.79 24.93
C VAL A 161 -11.63 10.16 24.71
N ARG A 162 -12.69 10.97 24.79
CA ARG A 162 -14.08 10.50 24.72
C ARG A 162 -14.68 10.57 23.31
N ARG A 163 -13.98 11.18 22.38
CA ARG A 163 -14.45 11.27 20.98
C ARG A 163 -14.76 9.89 20.44
N SER A 164 -15.89 9.78 19.79
CA SER A 164 -16.36 8.56 19.16
C SER A 164 -17.17 8.89 17.91
N GLY A 165 -17.31 7.92 17.02
CA GLY A 165 -18.12 8.09 15.82
C GLY A 165 -18.29 6.79 15.08
N LYS A 166 -19.31 6.76 14.23
CA LYS A 166 -19.59 5.67 13.31
C LYS A 166 -20.01 6.28 11.98
N LEU A 167 -19.34 5.86 10.91
CA LEU A 167 -19.60 6.29 9.54
C LEU A 167 -19.92 5.08 8.67
N ASP A 168 -20.97 5.19 7.90
CA ASP A 168 -21.34 4.25 6.83
C ASP A 168 -20.79 4.80 5.51
N LEU A 169 -20.08 3.96 4.77
CA LEU A 169 -19.45 4.29 3.49
C LEU A 169 -20.04 3.45 2.37
N LYS A 170 -20.37 4.10 1.25
CA LYS A 170 -20.69 3.45 -0.02
C LYS A 170 -19.95 4.19 -1.14
N ALA A 171 -19.18 3.46 -1.93
CA ALA A 171 -18.52 4.03 -3.10
C ALA A 171 -18.62 3.09 -4.29
N LYS A 172 -18.60 3.66 -5.49
CA LYS A 172 -18.57 2.93 -6.75
C LYS A 172 -17.62 3.64 -7.71
N THR A 173 -16.78 2.87 -8.39
CA THR A 173 -15.85 3.38 -9.39
C THR A 173 -16.42 3.28 -10.80
N GLY A 174 -16.08 4.24 -11.64
CA GLY A 174 -16.12 4.17 -13.09
C GLY A 174 -14.69 4.11 -13.62
N ASN A 175 -14.37 4.93 -14.64
CA ASN A 175 -13.02 5.01 -15.17
C ASN A 175 -12.12 5.85 -14.23
N LEU A 176 -11.08 5.21 -13.71
CA LEU A 176 -10.08 5.81 -12.81
C LEU A 176 -8.67 5.82 -13.43
N ASP A 177 -8.53 5.64 -14.75
CA ASP A 177 -7.23 5.54 -15.43
C ASP A 177 -6.32 6.75 -15.19
N PHE A 178 -6.91 7.93 -14.98
CA PHE A 178 -6.15 9.14 -14.65
C PHE A 178 -5.31 8.99 -13.37
N LEU A 179 -5.71 8.13 -12.42
CA LEU A 179 -4.93 7.86 -11.21
C LEU A 179 -3.63 7.11 -11.53
N LEU A 180 -3.62 6.28 -12.58
CA LEU A 180 -2.42 5.55 -13.01
C LEU A 180 -1.31 6.50 -13.48
N THR A 181 -1.66 7.72 -13.87
CA THR A 181 -0.68 8.73 -14.24
C THR A 181 0.17 9.24 -13.08
N MET A 182 -0.21 8.94 -11.84
CA MET A 182 0.61 9.18 -10.64
C MET A 182 1.79 8.20 -10.52
N LEU A 183 1.73 7.08 -11.23
CA LEU A 183 2.83 6.11 -11.29
C LEU A 183 3.90 6.56 -12.30
N PRO A 184 5.16 6.12 -12.13
CA PRO A 184 6.20 6.30 -13.13
C PRO A 184 5.74 5.77 -14.51
N PRO A 185 6.05 6.45 -15.63
CA PRO A 185 5.57 6.05 -16.96
C PRO A 185 5.86 4.59 -17.34
N ALA A 186 7.01 4.06 -16.89
CA ALA A 186 7.40 2.66 -17.13
C ALA A 186 6.50 1.64 -16.43
N GLU A 187 5.82 2.02 -15.36
CA GLU A 187 5.00 1.13 -14.54
C GLU A 187 3.51 1.18 -14.92
N ARG A 188 3.03 2.25 -15.55
CA ARG A 188 1.59 2.50 -15.80
C ARG A 188 0.91 1.37 -16.56
N HIS A 189 1.58 0.79 -17.55
CA HIS A 189 1.02 -0.27 -18.39
C HIS A 189 0.87 -1.62 -17.66
N ARG A 190 1.50 -1.78 -16.49
CA ARG A 190 1.40 -3.01 -15.69
C ARG A 190 0.11 -3.08 -14.88
N TYR A 191 -0.52 -1.92 -14.64
CA TYR A 191 -1.68 -1.82 -13.76
C TYR A 191 -2.92 -1.34 -14.51
N ASN A 192 -4.07 -1.75 -14.03
CA ASN A 192 -5.37 -1.31 -14.48
C ASN A 192 -6.28 -1.11 -13.25
N ILE A 193 -7.21 -0.19 -13.32
CA ILE A 193 -8.23 -0.02 -12.29
C ILE A 193 -9.59 -0.38 -12.91
N PRO A 194 -10.15 -1.55 -12.64
CA PRO A 194 -11.41 -1.97 -13.21
C PRO A 194 -12.53 -0.99 -12.86
N ALA A 195 -13.37 -0.69 -13.85
CA ALA A 195 -14.58 0.07 -13.58
C ALA A 195 -15.63 -0.82 -12.90
N GLY A 196 -16.49 -0.22 -12.09
CA GLY A 196 -17.59 -0.94 -11.45
C GLY A 196 -17.24 -1.54 -10.09
N ILE A 197 -16.04 -1.35 -9.57
CA ILE A 197 -15.70 -1.73 -8.20
C ILE A 197 -16.66 -1.01 -7.24
N THR A 198 -17.21 -1.75 -6.30
CA THR A 198 -18.02 -1.19 -5.22
C THR A 198 -17.33 -1.41 -3.89
N LEU A 199 -17.30 -0.37 -3.07
CA LEU A 199 -16.83 -0.42 -1.68
C LEU A 199 -17.98 -0.05 -0.76
N THR A 200 -18.29 -0.91 0.18
CA THR A 200 -19.30 -0.66 1.20
C THR A 200 -18.77 -1.05 2.56
N GLY A 201 -19.22 -0.38 3.60
CA GLY A 201 -18.85 -0.78 4.95
C GLY A 201 -19.00 0.33 5.96
N GLU A 202 -18.42 0.08 7.12
CA GLU A 202 -18.50 0.94 8.27
C GLU A 202 -17.09 1.28 8.76
N ALA A 203 -16.90 2.52 9.21
CA ALA A 203 -15.73 2.94 9.96
C ALA A 203 -16.17 3.53 11.29
N ALA A 204 -15.51 3.17 12.37
CA ALA A 204 -15.84 3.67 13.70
C ALA A 204 -14.60 4.09 14.48
N LEU A 205 -14.79 5.05 15.36
CA LEU A 205 -13.81 5.45 16.38
C LEU A 205 -14.47 5.32 17.74
N LYS A 206 -13.88 4.56 18.63
CA LYS A 206 -14.37 4.40 20.00
C LYS A 206 -13.20 4.17 20.95
N ASN A 207 -13.15 4.91 22.06
CA ASN A 207 -12.09 4.77 23.05
C ASN A 207 -10.66 4.83 22.45
N ASN A 208 -10.44 5.76 21.53
CA ASN A 208 -9.19 5.93 20.79
C ASN A 208 -8.78 4.70 19.93
N GLU A 209 -9.73 3.82 19.62
CA GLU A 209 -9.56 2.69 18.70
C GLU A 209 -10.34 2.95 17.42
N TYR A 210 -9.65 2.90 16.30
CA TYR A 210 -10.24 2.92 14.96
C TYR A 210 -10.66 1.50 14.58
N GLN A 211 -11.84 1.37 14.03
CA GLN A 211 -12.41 0.11 13.54
C GLN A 211 -12.89 0.32 12.11
N ALA A 212 -12.72 -0.68 11.27
CA ALA A 212 -13.23 -0.68 9.91
C ALA A 212 -13.71 -2.07 9.51
N ASP A 213 -14.92 -2.14 8.94
CA ASP A 213 -15.47 -3.33 8.34
C ASP A 213 -15.86 -2.97 6.90
N LEU A 214 -15.04 -3.40 5.94
CA LEU A 214 -15.12 -3.00 4.54
C LEU A 214 -15.33 -4.21 3.64
N LEU A 215 -16.22 -4.09 2.68
CA LEU A 215 -16.48 -5.06 1.63
C LEU A 215 -16.26 -4.39 0.27
N LEU A 216 -15.20 -4.82 -0.42
CA LEU A 216 -14.96 -4.49 -1.81
C LEU A 216 -15.50 -5.62 -2.69
N LYS A 217 -16.17 -5.26 -3.78
CA LYS A 217 -16.60 -6.21 -4.82
C LYS A 217 -16.12 -5.72 -6.17
N GLU A 218 -15.58 -6.63 -6.93
CA GLU A 218 -15.16 -6.45 -8.32
C GLU A 218 -15.65 -7.69 -9.09
N ASP A 219 -16.57 -7.53 -10.03
CA ASP A 219 -17.27 -8.61 -10.73
C ASP A 219 -17.78 -9.67 -9.75
N LYS A 220 -17.23 -10.89 -9.79
CA LYS A 220 -17.56 -11.98 -8.85
C LYS A 220 -16.68 -11.93 -7.60
N GLY A 221 -15.55 -11.25 -7.68
CA GLY A 221 -14.57 -11.13 -6.60
C GLY A 221 -15.08 -10.32 -5.42
N LYS A 222 -14.71 -10.76 -4.22
CA LYS A 222 -15.01 -10.09 -2.96
C LYS A 222 -13.78 -10.03 -2.09
N VAL A 223 -13.54 -8.86 -1.51
CA VAL A 223 -12.52 -8.66 -0.50
C VAL A 223 -13.19 -8.10 0.74
N LEU A 224 -13.17 -8.87 1.81
CA LEU A 224 -13.67 -8.45 3.12
C LEU A 224 -12.47 -8.10 4.00
N LEU A 225 -12.43 -6.88 4.50
CA LEU A 225 -11.45 -6.40 5.46
C LEU A 225 -12.15 -5.98 6.74
N THR A 226 -11.79 -6.63 7.84
CA THR A 226 -12.15 -6.20 9.19
C THR A 226 -10.88 -5.78 9.91
N GLY A 227 -10.82 -4.56 10.44
CA GLY A 227 -9.63 -4.01 11.04
C GLY A 227 -9.90 -3.24 12.34
N ARG A 228 -8.92 -3.27 13.25
CA ARG A 228 -8.88 -2.46 14.47
C ARG A 228 -7.47 -1.92 14.65
N PHE A 229 -7.38 -0.66 15.05
CA PHE A 229 -6.12 0.00 15.32
C PHE A 229 -6.23 0.98 16.49
N ASN A 230 -5.36 0.81 17.46
CA ASN A 230 -5.21 1.73 18.60
C ASN A 230 -3.86 2.45 18.48
N PRO A 231 -3.82 3.73 18.06
CA PRO A 231 -2.56 4.45 17.86
C PRO A 231 -1.77 4.69 19.16
N ALA A 232 -2.44 4.83 20.30
CA ALA A 232 -1.75 5.08 21.57
C ALA A 232 -1.00 3.85 22.09
N LYS A 233 -1.49 2.65 21.73
CA LYS A 233 -0.88 1.38 22.11
C LYS A 233 -0.10 0.76 20.95
N GLU A 234 -0.15 1.36 19.76
CA GLU A 234 0.33 0.77 18.50
C GLU A 234 -0.21 -0.65 18.26
N ALA A 235 -1.42 -0.93 18.78
CA ALA A 235 -2.02 -2.24 18.70
C ALA A 235 -2.93 -2.34 17.46
N TYR A 236 -2.80 -3.42 16.72
CA TYR A 236 -3.56 -3.65 15.49
C TYR A 236 -4.07 -5.10 15.42
N LYS A 237 -5.20 -5.23 14.76
CA LYS A 237 -5.76 -6.52 14.34
C LYS A 237 -6.43 -6.34 12.99
N ALA A 238 -6.18 -7.25 12.06
CA ALA A 238 -6.77 -7.24 10.74
C ALA A 238 -7.12 -8.66 10.29
N ASP A 239 -8.32 -8.83 9.73
CA ASP A 239 -8.77 -10.02 9.03
C ASP A 239 -9.06 -9.63 7.59
N LEU A 240 -8.35 -10.22 6.65
CA LEU A 240 -8.57 -10.06 5.21
C LEU A 240 -9.04 -11.40 4.63
N LYS A 241 -10.18 -11.37 3.94
CA LYS A 241 -10.68 -12.52 3.17
C LYS A 241 -10.88 -12.11 1.73
N VAL A 242 -10.23 -12.83 0.85
CA VAL A 242 -10.37 -12.69 -0.60
C VAL A 242 -11.10 -13.92 -1.10
N ASP A 243 -12.19 -13.71 -1.81
CA ASP A 243 -13.01 -14.76 -2.40
C ASP A 243 -13.20 -14.47 -3.90
N SER A 244 -12.73 -15.36 -4.73
CA SER A 244 -12.95 -15.36 -6.18
C SER A 244 -12.55 -14.05 -6.88
N LEU A 245 -11.50 -13.37 -6.40
CA LEU A 245 -10.98 -12.17 -7.04
C LEU A 245 -10.16 -12.54 -8.28
N ASP A 246 -10.31 -11.79 -9.35
CA ASP A 246 -9.53 -11.92 -10.58
C ASP A 246 -8.44 -10.83 -10.65
N PRO A 247 -7.23 -11.06 -10.07
CA PRO A 247 -6.17 -10.06 -10.05
C PRO A 247 -5.70 -9.61 -11.43
N VAL A 248 -5.91 -10.41 -12.47
CA VAL A 248 -5.60 -10.04 -13.88
C VAL A 248 -6.32 -8.76 -14.31
N HIS A 249 -7.49 -8.46 -13.74
CA HIS A 249 -8.19 -7.21 -14.00
C HIS A 249 -7.43 -5.98 -13.50
N PHE A 250 -6.57 -6.16 -12.48
CA PHE A 250 -5.73 -5.10 -11.89
C PHE A 250 -4.29 -5.13 -12.40
N MET A 251 -3.78 -6.31 -12.70
CA MET A 251 -2.41 -6.58 -13.16
C MET A 251 -2.41 -7.50 -14.39
N PRO A 252 -2.82 -6.96 -15.57
CA PRO A 252 -3.08 -7.79 -16.74
C PRO A 252 -1.85 -8.54 -17.30
N LEU A 253 -0.64 -8.11 -16.96
CA LEU A 253 0.60 -8.74 -17.42
C LEU A 253 1.13 -9.83 -16.50
N ASP A 254 0.61 -9.95 -15.27
CA ASP A 254 1.21 -10.82 -14.25
C ASP A 254 0.65 -12.26 -14.25
N SER A 255 -0.20 -12.60 -15.23
CA SER A 255 -0.77 -13.96 -15.40
C SER A 255 -1.46 -14.52 -14.14
N LEU A 256 -1.95 -13.66 -13.25
CA LEU A 256 -2.64 -14.01 -12.02
C LEU A 256 -4.16 -13.87 -12.24
N TYR A 257 -4.84 -15.00 -12.48
CA TYR A 257 -6.21 -14.98 -12.97
C TYR A 257 -7.29 -15.15 -11.94
N TYR A 258 -6.99 -15.81 -10.86
CA TYR A 258 -7.98 -16.13 -9.84
C TYR A 258 -7.31 -16.24 -8.48
N MET A 259 -7.96 -15.75 -7.43
CA MET A 259 -7.42 -15.85 -6.10
C MET A 259 -8.52 -15.96 -5.03
N SER A 260 -8.35 -16.94 -4.14
CA SER A 260 -9.08 -17.05 -2.89
C SER A 260 -8.10 -17.30 -1.73
N ALA A 261 -8.08 -16.40 -0.77
CA ALA A 261 -7.13 -16.43 0.34
C ALA A 261 -7.73 -15.80 1.61
N SER A 262 -7.16 -16.13 2.75
CA SER A 262 -7.44 -15.45 4.01
C SER A 262 -6.14 -15.15 4.74
N ILE A 263 -6.07 -13.95 5.35
CA ILE A 263 -4.94 -13.49 6.14
C ILE A 263 -5.49 -12.90 7.43
N GLN A 264 -4.95 -13.32 8.56
CA GLN A 264 -5.21 -12.73 9.87
C GLN A 264 -3.90 -12.21 10.42
N ALA A 265 -3.90 -10.98 10.85
CA ALA A 265 -2.73 -10.33 11.45
C ALA A 265 -3.13 -9.60 12.73
N GLU A 266 -2.37 -9.79 13.79
CA GLU A 266 -2.54 -9.02 15.02
C GLU A 266 -1.19 -8.74 15.65
N GLY A 267 -1.09 -7.60 16.35
CA GLY A 267 0.17 -7.26 16.98
C GLY A 267 0.15 -5.95 17.75
N GLN A 268 1.32 -5.60 18.24
CA GLN A 268 1.61 -4.37 18.95
C GLN A 268 3.03 -3.92 18.65
N GLY A 269 3.19 -2.61 18.33
CA GLY A 269 4.47 -2.03 17.91
C GLY A 269 4.77 -2.33 16.44
N PHE A 270 5.47 -1.42 15.79
CA PHE A 270 5.83 -1.54 14.36
C PHE A 270 7.33 -1.72 14.14
N ASP A 271 8.14 -1.55 15.18
CA ASP A 271 9.59 -1.71 15.10
C ASP A 271 9.96 -3.14 15.54
N PRO A 272 10.33 -4.05 14.60
CA PRO A 272 10.63 -5.45 14.92
C PRO A 272 11.91 -5.62 15.76
N PHE A 273 12.74 -4.57 15.84
CA PHE A 273 13.95 -4.58 16.66
C PHE A 273 13.70 -4.19 18.11
N LYS A 274 12.48 -3.80 18.47
CA LYS A 274 12.10 -3.56 19.86
C LYS A 274 11.56 -4.83 20.52
N THR A 275 12.08 -5.18 21.68
CA THR A 275 11.64 -6.35 22.46
C THR A 275 10.18 -6.28 22.92
N SER A 276 9.60 -5.06 22.93
CA SER A 276 8.18 -4.84 23.23
C SER A 276 7.25 -5.12 22.05
N SER A 277 7.80 -5.18 20.83
CA SER A 277 7.01 -5.47 19.64
C SER A 277 6.64 -6.95 19.57
N ARG A 278 5.41 -7.21 19.19
CA ARG A 278 4.88 -8.54 18.98
C ARG A 278 3.93 -8.54 17.80
N ALA A 279 3.95 -9.60 17.02
CA ALA A 279 3.04 -9.80 15.91
C ALA A 279 2.72 -11.28 15.73
N LYS A 280 1.53 -11.56 15.22
CA LYS A 280 1.11 -12.87 14.76
C LYS A 280 0.46 -12.71 13.39
N LEU A 281 0.79 -13.61 12.49
CA LEU A 281 0.25 -13.68 11.14
C LEU A 281 -0.18 -15.11 10.87
N ASP A 282 -1.42 -15.33 10.46
CA ASP A 282 -1.91 -16.61 9.97
C ASP A 282 -2.50 -16.37 8.57
N GLY A 283 -2.08 -17.17 7.60
CA GLY A 283 -2.52 -17.06 6.22
C GLY A 283 -2.88 -18.43 5.64
N LYS A 284 -3.88 -18.42 4.77
CA LYS A 284 -4.25 -19.58 3.98
C LYS A 284 -4.55 -19.15 2.55
N LEU A 285 -3.80 -19.71 1.61
CA LEU A 285 -4.11 -19.67 0.20
C LEU A 285 -4.95 -20.89 -0.12
N THR A 286 -6.24 -20.67 -0.41
CA THR A 286 -7.18 -21.75 -0.69
C THR A 286 -7.09 -22.17 -2.15
N ASP A 287 -6.99 -21.19 -3.04
CA ASP A 287 -6.89 -21.40 -4.48
C ASP A 287 -6.31 -20.15 -5.15
N ILE A 288 -5.39 -20.34 -6.08
CA ILE A 288 -4.83 -19.29 -6.92
C ILE A 288 -4.48 -19.86 -8.29
N ARG A 289 -4.93 -19.20 -9.34
CA ARG A 289 -4.56 -19.53 -10.71
C ARG A 289 -3.48 -18.58 -11.20
N TYR A 290 -2.27 -19.10 -11.35
CA TYR A 290 -1.13 -18.39 -11.92
C TYR A 290 -0.74 -19.03 -13.24
N GLY A 291 -0.93 -18.31 -14.35
CA GLY A 291 -0.76 -18.89 -15.68
C GLY A 291 -1.69 -20.10 -15.89
N ASN A 292 -1.10 -21.25 -16.11
CA ASN A 292 -1.80 -22.53 -16.28
C ASN A 292 -1.90 -23.37 -14.97
N TYR A 293 -1.40 -22.82 -13.84
CA TYR A 293 -1.36 -23.55 -12.57
C TYR A 293 -2.47 -23.10 -11.64
N ASN A 294 -3.07 -24.07 -10.99
CA ASN A 294 -3.94 -23.86 -9.83
C ASN A 294 -3.17 -24.29 -8.58
N VAL A 295 -2.59 -23.33 -7.87
CA VAL A 295 -1.92 -23.57 -6.60
C VAL A 295 -2.97 -23.49 -5.48
N SER A 296 -3.03 -24.52 -4.65
CA SER A 296 -4.00 -24.60 -3.54
C SER A 296 -3.33 -25.12 -2.27
N ASP A 297 -4.06 -25.01 -1.17
CA ASP A 297 -3.68 -25.60 0.11
C ASP A 297 -2.27 -25.22 0.61
N VAL A 298 -1.94 -23.93 0.47
CA VAL A 298 -0.76 -23.35 1.09
C VAL A 298 -1.18 -22.59 2.33
N THR A 299 -0.54 -22.90 3.46
CA THR A 299 -0.70 -22.19 4.72
C THR A 299 0.60 -21.54 5.14
N LEU A 300 0.50 -20.38 5.76
CA LEU A 300 1.63 -19.66 6.34
C LEU A 300 1.26 -19.21 7.75
N ALA A 301 2.21 -19.28 8.65
CA ALA A 301 2.09 -18.77 10.00
C ALA A 301 3.34 -18.00 10.37
N GLY A 302 3.17 -16.82 10.93
CA GLY A 302 4.27 -15.97 11.34
C GLY A 302 4.09 -15.47 12.77
N SER A 303 5.17 -15.31 13.50
CA SER A 303 5.16 -14.66 14.80
C SER A 303 6.43 -13.84 15.02
N LEU A 304 6.28 -12.75 15.74
CA LEU A 304 7.35 -11.93 16.28
C LEU A 304 7.12 -11.78 17.78
N GLU A 305 8.06 -12.19 18.59
CA GLU A 305 8.05 -11.99 20.03
C GLU A 305 9.47 -11.80 20.55
N LYS A 306 9.72 -10.76 21.31
CA LYS A 306 11.03 -10.44 21.91
C LYS A 306 12.18 -10.49 20.90
N ASN A 307 11.99 -9.87 19.74
CA ASN A 307 12.94 -9.84 18.61
C ASN A 307 13.19 -11.22 17.94
N PHE A 308 12.45 -12.23 18.31
CA PHE A 308 12.48 -13.52 17.65
C PHE A 308 11.31 -13.62 16.66
N VAL A 309 11.66 -13.90 15.41
CA VAL A 309 10.71 -14.17 14.33
C VAL A 309 10.68 -15.66 14.07
N LYS A 310 9.48 -16.21 14.00
CA LYS A 310 9.26 -17.55 13.46
C LYS A 310 8.28 -17.43 12.28
N PHE A 311 8.59 -18.10 11.19
CA PHE A 311 7.72 -18.17 10.02
C PHE A 311 7.67 -19.61 9.52
N ASP A 312 6.47 -20.18 9.44
CA ASP A 312 6.22 -21.52 8.95
C ASP A 312 5.40 -21.44 7.64
N LEU A 313 5.76 -22.19 6.63
CA LEU A 313 5.04 -22.37 5.39
C LEU A 313 4.84 -23.85 5.12
N LEU A 314 3.58 -24.26 4.95
CA LEU A 314 3.22 -25.62 4.56
C LEU A 314 2.44 -25.56 3.24
N SER A 315 2.99 -26.19 2.20
CA SER A 315 2.34 -26.38 0.92
C SER A 315 1.96 -27.84 0.74
N LYS A 316 0.66 -28.10 0.54
CA LYS A 316 0.15 -29.43 0.16
C LYS A 316 -0.10 -29.51 -1.35
N TYR A 317 0.28 -28.49 -2.09
CA TYR A 317 0.13 -28.48 -3.55
C TYR A 317 0.99 -29.58 -4.18
N PRO A 318 0.41 -30.48 -5.02
CA PRO A 318 1.11 -31.67 -5.48
C PRO A 318 2.39 -31.40 -6.28
N LEU A 319 2.44 -30.29 -7.05
CA LEU A 319 3.62 -29.90 -7.84
C LEU A 319 4.69 -29.17 -7.00
N ALA A 320 4.35 -28.72 -5.80
CA ALA A 320 5.28 -28.02 -4.90
C ALA A 320 4.93 -28.35 -3.44
N LYS A 321 5.07 -29.62 -3.07
CA LYS A 321 4.78 -30.11 -1.72
C LYS A 321 5.98 -29.90 -0.82
N MET A 322 5.84 -29.04 0.20
CA MET A 322 6.96 -28.67 1.08
C MET A 322 6.51 -28.17 2.45
N ASP A 323 7.38 -28.32 3.40
CA ASP A 323 7.30 -27.75 4.75
C ASP A 323 8.56 -26.91 5.01
N MET A 324 8.38 -25.65 5.37
CA MET A 324 9.49 -24.71 5.59
C MET A 324 9.29 -23.97 6.91
N THR A 325 10.35 -23.90 7.70
CA THR A 325 10.42 -23.08 8.92
C THR A 325 11.62 -22.14 8.84
N LEU A 326 11.34 -20.84 8.97
CA LEU A 326 12.34 -19.80 9.14
C LEU A 326 12.28 -19.28 10.58
N ASN A 327 13.41 -19.31 11.27
CA ASN A 327 13.60 -18.68 12.58
C ASN A 327 14.64 -17.56 12.43
N ALA A 328 14.38 -16.38 13.02
CA ALA A 328 15.35 -15.31 12.99
C ALA A 328 15.36 -14.52 14.30
N THR A 329 16.53 -14.12 14.73
CA THR A 329 16.71 -13.17 15.85
C THR A 329 17.12 -11.83 15.29
N LEU A 330 16.35 -10.79 15.61
CA LEU A 330 16.54 -9.44 15.10
C LEU A 330 17.15 -8.55 16.18
N GLN A 331 18.39 -8.16 16.02
CA GLN A 331 19.04 -7.16 16.86
C GLN A 331 19.51 -6.01 15.98
N LYS A 332 19.56 -4.79 16.51
CA LYS A 332 19.91 -3.58 15.72
C LYS A 332 21.22 -3.63 14.95
N LYS A 333 22.14 -4.50 15.37
CA LYS A 333 23.46 -4.65 14.77
C LYS A 333 23.79 -6.09 14.37
N GLU A 334 22.84 -6.99 14.47
CA GLU A 334 23.04 -8.39 14.15
C GLU A 334 21.70 -9.05 13.85
N ILE A 335 21.63 -9.71 12.73
CA ILE A 335 20.50 -10.61 12.39
C ILE A 335 21.06 -12.00 12.22
N LYS A 336 20.47 -12.97 12.94
CA LYS A 336 20.73 -14.38 12.75
C LYS A 336 19.47 -15.05 12.27
N ALA A 337 19.56 -15.82 11.21
CA ALA A 337 18.43 -16.51 10.61
C ALA A 337 18.79 -17.99 10.35
N MET A 338 17.83 -18.86 10.53
CA MET A 338 17.92 -20.29 10.24
C MET A 338 16.69 -20.70 9.45
N LEU A 339 16.89 -21.31 8.30
CA LEU A 339 15.86 -21.86 7.44
C LEU A 339 16.00 -23.38 7.37
N ILE A 340 14.91 -24.07 7.64
CA ILE A 340 14.79 -25.52 7.43
C ILE A 340 13.67 -25.72 6.42
N ALA A 341 13.91 -26.50 5.38
CA ALA A 341 12.88 -26.88 4.44
C ALA A 341 12.97 -28.38 4.12
N ASP A 342 11.82 -29.04 4.16
CA ASP A 342 11.62 -30.40 3.65
C ASP A 342 10.76 -30.30 2.39
N VAL A 343 11.37 -30.52 1.24
CA VAL A 343 10.72 -30.48 -0.07
C VAL A 343 10.46 -31.90 -0.51
N GLU A 344 9.22 -32.38 -0.32
CA GLU A 344 8.84 -33.74 -0.71
C GLU A 344 8.70 -33.87 -2.23
N ASN A 345 8.24 -32.83 -2.91
CA ASN A 345 8.14 -32.77 -4.36
C ASN A 345 8.17 -31.33 -4.86
N PHE A 346 9.03 -31.04 -5.83
CA PHE A 346 9.03 -29.80 -6.60
C PHE A 346 9.17 -30.16 -8.08
N ASP A 347 8.05 -30.19 -8.78
CA ASP A 347 7.96 -30.59 -10.19
C ASP A 347 8.20 -29.39 -11.09
N LEU A 348 9.46 -29.21 -11.52
CA LEU A 348 9.90 -28.11 -12.35
C LEU A 348 9.27 -28.16 -13.75
N TYR A 349 9.05 -29.37 -14.29
CA TYR A 349 8.37 -29.56 -15.56
C TYR A 349 6.87 -29.31 -15.45
N GLY A 350 6.23 -29.92 -14.47
CA GLY A 350 4.81 -29.71 -14.18
C GLY A 350 4.48 -28.25 -13.88
N MET A 351 5.43 -27.48 -13.32
CA MET A 351 5.34 -26.04 -13.10
C MET A 351 5.85 -25.20 -14.30
N HIS A 352 6.14 -25.79 -15.46
CA HIS A 352 6.69 -25.15 -16.66
C HIS A 352 7.91 -24.24 -16.41
N LEU A 353 8.68 -24.52 -15.38
CA LEU A 353 9.94 -23.85 -15.09
C LEU A 353 11.08 -24.41 -15.92
N MET A 354 10.89 -25.62 -16.46
CA MET A 354 11.80 -26.31 -17.39
C MET A 354 11.03 -26.99 -18.51
N ASN A 355 11.69 -27.14 -19.67
CA ASN A 355 11.11 -27.85 -20.83
C ASN A 355 11.28 -29.37 -20.73
N ASP A 356 12.26 -29.84 -19.96
CA ASP A 356 12.52 -31.25 -19.76
C ASP A 356 11.87 -31.74 -18.45
N SER A 357 11.42 -32.99 -18.46
CA SER A 357 10.82 -33.61 -17.27
C SER A 357 11.83 -33.69 -16.15
N LEU A 358 11.64 -32.87 -15.13
CA LEU A 358 12.45 -32.85 -13.92
C LEU A 358 11.58 -32.50 -12.72
N ALA A 359 11.58 -33.40 -11.75
CA ALA A 359 11.08 -33.15 -10.41
C ALA A 359 12.18 -33.38 -9.39
N THR A 360 12.12 -32.70 -8.26
CA THR A 360 13.13 -32.82 -7.22
C THR A 360 12.52 -32.89 -5.84
N SER A 361 13.17 -33.65 -4.95
CA SER A 361 12.94 -33.62 -3.51
C SER A 361 14.27 -33.41 -2.77
N PHE A 362 14.25 -32.72 -1.65
CA PHE A 362 15.45 -32.45 -0.86
C PHE A 362 15.12 -31.93 0.53
N GLN A 363 16.11 -31.98 1.40
CA GLN A 363 16.11 -31.31 2.69
C GLN A 363 17.13 -30.17 2.64
N LEU A 364 16.69 -28.96 2.97
CA LEU A 364 17.53 -27.77 3.02
C LEU A 364 17.67 -27.31 4.47
N PHE A 365 18.90 -27.09 4.88
CA PHE A 365 19.27 -26.38 6.09
C PHE A 365 20.13 -25.18 5.69
N ALA A 366 19.73 -23.98 6.12
CA ALA A 366 20.52 -22.78 5.85
C ALA A 366 20.57 -21.90 7.11
N GLU A 367 21.76 -21.40 7.40
CA GLU A 367 22.00 -20.41 8.45
C GLU A 367 22.61 -19.17 7.83
N ALA A 368 22.19 -18.00 8.31
CA ALA A 368 22.73 -16.72 7.89
C ALA A 368 22.93 -15.80 9.09
N GLU A 369 24.06 -15.12 9.12
CA GLU A 369 24.37 -14.11 10.12
C GLU A 369 24.89 -12.85 9.42
N THR A 370 24.38 -11.69 9.81
CA THR A 370 24.82 -10.39 9.25
C THR A 370 24.84 -9.33 10.33
N ASP A 371 25.85 -8.46 10.30
CA ASP A 371 25.91 -7.23 11.11
C ASP A 371 25.16 -6.05 10.46
N MET A 372 24.37 -6.34 9.39
CA MET A 372 23.73 -5.35 8.53
C MET A 372 24.71 -4.39 7.85
N GLY A 373 25.97 -4.79 7.76
CA GLY A 373 27.09 -4.08 7.14
C GLY A 373 27.87 -5.00 6.22
N LYS A 374 29.17 -5.07 6.43
CA LYS A 374 30.08 -5.84 5.57
C LYS A 374 30.35 -7.27 6.05
N ASN A 375 30.00 -7.59 7.31
CA ASN A 375 30.21 -8.94 7.83
C ASN A 375 28.96 -9.80 7.62
N ASN A 376 29.08 -10.78 6.75
CA ASN A 376 28.01 -11.71 6.42
C ASN A 376 28.57 -13.12 6.43
N LEU A 377 27.81 -14.05 7.00
CA LEU A 377 28.07 -15.48 7.01
C LEU A 377 26.81 -16.20 6.52
N VAL A 378 27.00 -17.13 5.60
CA VAL A 378 25.91 -17.98 5.09
C VAL A 378 26.42 -19.40 4.97
N ASP A 379 25.73 -20.33 5.62
CA ASP A 379 25.94 -21.76 5.53
C ASP A 379 24.68 -22.42 4.96
N VAL A 380 24.84 -23.22 3.92
CA VAL A 380 23.74 -23.96 3.30
C VAL A 380 24.15 -25.43 3.15
N THR A 381 23.26 -26.30 3.60
CA THR A 381 23.37 -27.76 3.37
C THR A 381 22.10 -28.25 2.70
N LEU A 382 22.27 -28.93 1.56
CA LEU A 382 21.20 -29.59 0.85
C LEU A 382 21.50 -31.08 0.84
N GLY A 383 20.65 -31.86 1.52
CA GLY A 383 20.79 -33.32 1.70
C GLY A 383 19.55 -34.07 1.22
N ASN A 384 19.62 -35.39 1.24
CA ASN A 384 18.55 -36.29 0.82
C ASN A 384 17.97 -35.91 -0.55
N TRP A 385 18.84 -35.46 -1.44
CA TRP A 385 18.48 -34.90 -2.71
C TRP A 385 18.22 -35.98 -3.75
N GLU A 386 17.01 -35.93 -4.34
CA GLU A 386 16.64 -36.80 -5.47
C GLU A 386 16.21 -35.95 -6.65
N LEU A 387 16.65 -36.33 -7.83
CA LEU A 387 16.26 -35.77 -9.10
C LEU A 387 15.54 -36.84 -9.89
N THR A 388 14.27 -36.65 -10.20
CA THR A 388 13.46 -37.56 -11.01
C THR A 388 13.35 -36.99 -12.44
N THR A 389 13.80 -37.76 -13.42
CA THR A 389 13.77 -37.43 -14.83
C THR A 389 13.06 -38.51 -15.62
N THR A 390 12.88 -38.36 -16.92
CA THR A 390 12.35 -39.39 -17.83
C THR A 390 13.25 -40.64 -17.90
N THR A 391 14.54 -40.50 -17.61
CA THR A 391 15.53 -41.57 -17.75
C THR A 391 15.79 -42.30 -16.44
N GLY A 392 15.36 -41.77 -15.29
CA GLY A 392 15.55 -42.40 -14.00
C GLY A 392 15.60 -41.45 -12.82
N ILE A 393 15.89 -42.00 -11.65
CA ILE A 393 16.06 -41.28 -10.41
C ILE A 393 17.56 -41.18 -10.10
N TYR A 394 18.04 -39.98 -9.91
CA TYR A 394 19.41 -39.65 -9.54
C TYR A 394 19.45 -39.14 -8.12
N LYS A 395 20.41 -39.62 -7.32
CA LYS A 395 20.60 -39.21 -5.93
C LYS A 395 21.98 -38.59 -5.77
N PRO A 396 22.07 -37.28 -6.03
CA PRO A 396 23.33 -36.56 -5.84
C PRO A 396 23.81 -36.65 -4.39
N LYS A 397 25.11 -36.53 -4.19
CA LYS A 397 25.68 -36.39 -2.86
C LYS A 397 25.26 -35.09 -2.23
N THR A 398 25.35 -34.99 -0.92
CA THR A 398 25.09 -33.74 -0.17
C THR A 398 25.88 -32.58 -0.75
N LEU A 399 25.18 -31.44 -0.90
CA LEU A 399 25.76 -30.17 -1.32
C LEU A 399 25.92 -29.27 -0.10
N THR A 400 27.07 -28.65 0.05
CA THR A 400 27.30 -27.63 1.07
C THR A 400 27.87 -26.38 0.44
N LEU A 401 27.37 -25.24 0.88
CA LEU A 401 27.86 -23.90 0.55
C LEU A 401 28.19 -23.19 1.85
N HIS A 402 29.41 -22.70 1.96
CA HIS A 402 29.83 -21.80 3.02
C HIS A 402 30.32 -20.50 2.39
N ALA A 403 29.69 -19.37 2.72
CA ALA A 403 30.05 -18.07 2.23
C ALA A 403 30.29 -17.11 3.41
N GLN A 404 31.46 -16.52 3.45
CA GLN A 404 31.83 -15.53 4.45
C GLN A 404 32.32 -14.27 3.74
N SER A 405 31.78 -13.12 4.12
CA SER A 405 32.22 -11.80 3.64
C SER A 405 32.53 -10.89 4.81
N THR A 406 33.60 -10.11 4.65
CA THR A 406 34.00 -9.04 5.55
C THR A 406 34.17 -7.77 4.73
N GLN A 407 34.63 -6.68 5.36
CA GLN A 407 34.94 -5.43 4.63
C GLN A 407 35.95 -5.63 3.50
N ASP A 408 36.93 -6.49 3.71
CA ASP A 408 38.13 -6.59 2.84
C ASP A 408 38.24 -7.93 2.11
N THR A 409 37.41 -8.93 2.50
CA THR A 409 37.54 -10.27 1.93
C THR A 409 36.19 -10.94 1.78
N THR A 410 36.04 -11.72 0.70
CA THR A 410 34.93 -12.65 0.50
C THR A 410 35.50 -14.02 0.20
N ARG A 411 35.01 -15.05 0.94
CA ARG A 411 35.35 -16.45 0.70
C ARG A 411 34.06 -17.22 0.51
N VAL A 412 34.00 -17.98 -0.57
CA VAL A 412 32.90 -18.90 -0.85
C VAL A 412 33.50 -20.29 -1.09
N SER A 413 33.04 -21.28 -0.37
CA SER A 413 33.38 -22.68 -0.60
C SER A 413 32.11 -23.49 -0.88
N PHE A 414 32.14 -24.23 -1.97
CA PHE A 414 31.07 -25.07 -2.44
C PHE A 414 31.60 -26.50 -2.56
N HIS A 415 30.90 -27.46 -2.02
CA HIS A 415 31.20 -28.89 -2.16
C HIS A 415 29.94 -29.65 -2.59
N ALA A 416 30.10 -30.52 -3.59
CA ALA A 416 29.05 -31.41 -4.08
C ALA A 416 29.69 -32.79 -4.38
N GLY A 417 29.66 -33.68 -3.42
CA GLY A 417 30.39 -34.94 -3.50
C GLY A 417 31.88 -34.73 -3.56
N ASP A 418 32.51 -35.16 -4.66
CA ASP A 418 33.97 -35.07 -4.84
C ASP A 418 34.35 -33.66 -5.44
N LEU A 419 33.39 -32.95 -6.01
CA LEU A 419 33.63 -31.59 -6.53
C LEU A 419 33.73 -30.59 -5.36
N GLY A 420 34.85 -29.90 -5.32
CA GLY A 420 35.09 -28.77 -4.42
C GLY A 420 35.46 -27.51 -5.21
N ILE A 421 34.84 -26.39 -4.89
CA ILE A 421 35.14 -25.08 -5.45
C ILE A 421 35.34 -24.11 -4.30
N VAL A 422 36.51 -23.44 -4.29
CA VAL A 422 36.81 -22.40 -3.31
C VAL A 422 37.16 -21.12 -4.04
N LEU A 423 36.39 -20.06 -3.79
CA LEU A 423 36.63 -18.72 -4.26
C LEU A 423 37.06 -17.86 -3.07
N THR A 424 38.14 -17.14 -3.21
CA THR A 424 38.60 -16.13 -2.24
C THR A 424 38.92 -14.84 -2.97
N GLY A 425 38.30 -13.74 -2.55
CA GLY A 425 38.47 -12.43 -3.14
C GLY A 425 38.89 -11.38 -2.11
N ASN A 426 39.64 -10.38 -2.53
CA ASN A 426 40.13 -9.29 -1.70
C ASN A 426 39.18 -8.08 -1.77
N SER A 427 37.91 -8.32 -1.57
CA SER A 427 36.84 -7.30 -1.49
C SER A 427 35.61 -7.86 -0.81
N ASP A 428 34.70 -6.99 -0.38
CA ASP A 428 33.41 -7.38 0.16
C ASP A 428 32.48 -8.02 -0.90
N LEU A 429 31.43 -8.66 -0.44
CA LEU A 429 30.47 -9.39 -1.29
C LEU A 429 29.77 -8.48 -2.31
N GLU A 430 29.41 -7.26 -1.93
CA GLU A 430 28.73 -6.29 -2.81
C GLU A 430 29.64 -5.94 -3.99
N THR A 431 30.89 -5.55 -3.70
CA THR A 431 31.89 -5.25 -4.73
C THR A 431 32.17 -6.44 -5.65
N MET A 432 32.23 -7.66 -5.08
CA MET A 432 32.40 -8.88 -5.88
C MET A 432 31.19 -9.11 -6.79
N THR A 433 29.99 -9.02 -6.26
CA THR A 433 28.75 -9.23 -7.00
C THR A 433 28.60 -8.21 -8.15
N ASP A 434 28.89 -6.95 -7.90
CA ASP A 434 28.85 -5.89 -8.91
C ASP A 434 29.82 -6.17 -10.08
N LYS A 435 31.03 -6.63 -9.75
CA LYS A 435 32.02 -7.01 -10.78
C LYS A 435 31.55 -8.21 -11.60
N PHE A 436 30.98 -9.24 -10.95
CA PHE A 436 30.43 -10.40 -11.65
C PHE A 436 29.23 -10.04 -12.52
N ASN A 437 28.33 -9.18 -12.06
CA ASN A 437 27.22 -8.69 -12.86
C ASN A 437 27.69 -7.96 -14.13
N LYS A 438 28.67 -7.08 -14.01
CA LYS A 438 29.28 -6.39 -15.16
C LYS A 438 29.94 -7.35 -16.15
N ILE A 439 30.57 -8.42 -15.65
CA ILE A 439 31.15 -9.47 -16.52
C ILE A 439 30.03 -10.23 -17.22
N SER A 440 28.98 -10.64 -16.50
CA SER A 440 27.82 -11.36 -17.06
C SER A 440 27.11 -10.55 -18.14
N GLU A 441 26.83 -9.27 -17.86
CA GLU A 441 26.24 -8.36 -18.86
C GLU A 441 27.13 -8.19 -20.10
N GLY A 442 28.45 -8.06 -19.87
CA GLY A 442 29.43 -7.95 -20.96
C GLY A 442 29.50 -9.22 -21.81
N LEU A 443 29.47 -10.40 -21.18
CA LEU A 443 29.43 -11.69 -21.85
C LEU A 443 28.14 -11.83 -22.70
N ASN A 444 26.99 -11.53 -22.14
CA ASN A 444 25.72 -11.60 -22.87
C ASN A 444 25.72 -10.68 -24.07
N LYS A 445 26.18 -9.42 -23.92
CA LYS A 445 26.31 -8.47 -25.04
C LYS A 445 27.27 -8.96 -26.15
N GLN A 446 28.37 -9.63 -25.78
CA GLN A 446 29.29 -10.18 -26.79
C GLN A 446 28.70 -11.40 -27.52
N LEU A 447 28.02 -12.29 -26.78
CA LEU A 447 27.34 -13.46 -27.35
C LEU A 447 26.21 -13.05 -28.31
N GLU A 448 25.43 -12.03 -27.95
CA GLU A 448 24.36 -11.49 -28.83
C GLU A 448 24.92 -10.86 -30.10
N LYS A 449 26.07 -10.16 -30.00
CA LYS A 449 26.63 -9.42 -31.14
C LYS A 449 27.49 -10.26 -32.06
N ASP A 450 28.42 -11.04 -31.54
CA ASP A 450 29.52 -11.65 -32.32
C ASP A 450 29.54 -13.18 -32.19
N SER A 451 28.70 -13.79 -31.37
CA SER A 451 28.70 -15.23 -31.04
C SER A 451 30.08 -15.75 -30.58
N MET A 452 30.99 -14.84 -30.21
CA MET A 452 32.33 -15.15 -29.72
C MET A 452 32.64 -14.32 -28.47
N ILE A 453 33.37 -14.93 -27.53
CA ILE A 453 33.74 -14.30 -26.26
C ILE A 453 35.18 -13.80 -26.34
N ASN A 454 35.36 -12.49 -26.15
CA ASN A 454 36.69 -11.89 -25.99
C ASN A 454 37.06 -11.87 -24.50
N ILE A 455 37.66 -12.97 -24.02
CA ILE A 455 38.06 -13.13 -22.61
C ILE A 455 39.03 -12.00 -22.13
N PRO A 456 40.03 -11.57 -22.90
CA PRO A 456 40.89 -10.46 -22.51
C PRO A 456 40.18 -9.16 -22.17
N ALA A 457 39.02 -8.87 -22.77
CA ALA A 457 38.23 -7.68 -22.49
C ALA A 457 37.67 -7.65 -21.04
N PHE A 458 37.50 -8.81 -20.42
CA PHE A 458 36.99 -8.93 -19.05
C PHE A 458 38.06 -8.89 -17.98
N LYS A 459 39.36 -9.02 -18.35
CA LYS A 459 40.46 -9.02 -17.39
C LYS A 459 40.46 -7.82 -16.45
N PRO A 460 40.18 -6.57 -16.89
CA PRO A 460 40.11 -5.42 -15.99
C PRO A 460 38.91 -5.43 -15.06
N LEU A 461 37.86 -6.20 -15.40
CA LEU A 461 36.62 -6.31 -14.61
C LEU A 461 36.71 -7.43 -13.57
N LEU A 462 37.64 -8.37 -13.72
CA LEU A 462 37.80 -9.44 -12.75
C LEU A 462 38.18 -8.85 -11.38
N PRO A 463 37.54 -9.28 -10.30
CA PRO A 463 38.01 -8.99 -8.95
C PRO A 463 39.40 -9.61 -8.72
N ASP A 464 40.16 -9.05 -7.80
CA ASP A 464 41.35 -9.73 -7.30
C ASP A 464 40.89 -10.95 -6.49
N MET A 465 40.98 -12.13 -7.10
CA MET A 465 40.43 -13.37 -6.54
C MET A 465 41.29 -14.57 -6.87
N HIS A 466 41.17 -15.58 -5.99
CA HIS A 466 41.74 -16.90 -6.18
C HIS A 466 40.62 -17.93 -6.27
N LEU A 467 40.64 -18.73 -7.32
CA LEU A 467 39.69 -19.83 -7.54
C LEU A 467 40.47 -21.16 -7.50
N ALA A 468 40.07 -22.05 -6.61
CA ALA A 468 40.57 -23.41 -6.56
C ALA A 468 39.40 -24.40 -6.85
N ILE A 469 39.64 -25.35 -7.73
CA ILE A 469 38.72 -26.43 -8.08
C ILE A 469 39.38 -27.75 -7.82
N SER A 470 38.69 -28.66 -7.12
CA SER A 470 39.08 -30.06 -6.90
C SER A 470 37.94 -30.95 -7.36
N ALA A 471 38.26 -32.11 -7.98
CA ALA A 471 37.29 -33.10 -8.43
C ALA A 471 37.88 -34.50 -8.27
#